data_cc26573be3860a8635cb5a88d22a3c2a
#
_entry.id   cc26573be3860a8635cb5a88d22a3c2a
#
_cell.length_a   1.000
_cell.length_b   1.000
_cell.length_c   1.000
_cell.angle_alpha   90.00
_cell.angle_beta   90.00
_cell.angle_gamma   90.00
#
_symmetry.space_group_name_H-M   'P 1'
#
loop_
_entity.id
_entity.type
_entity.pdbx_description
1 polymer ?
#
loop_
_entity_poly.entity_id
_entity_poly.type
_entity_poly.pdbx_seq_one_letter_code
_entity_poly.pdbx_strand_id
1 'polypeptide(L)'
;MKLHHFAASIIASLAMAGACAQTQGVAKDSITLGSIQDLSGPLAGFGKQARLGMMLRVDEANEQGGVNGRKLDLKVEDSGYDPKRAVLAAQKLVNQDKIFIMIGHIGTAQNLAAMPVQFSKNVINFLPLTGAREMYEPWHRLKYSFFVPYYDQIRLAVPRLIKEKNARKICTIYQDDEFGLEVMRGGEAALKTMGLEFTEKTTYKRGATDFSSQVAKMKSAGCDLVILGTVIRETIGTIGEARKTGFDPTFLGSGAAYTDLIHKLGGKPMDGLYAAMTVQHPYLDEASQPLRFWANKYKTRFNEDPSVFSVYGYSVVDVFIRAAQKAGPQLTTDSFIGAMDTMVIAPDIFGSAEASYGPQKRLGSDLTRLSQIIDGKWKVVSDYIQP
;
A
#
# COMPACT_ATOMS: atom_id res chain seq x y z
N MET A 1 -65.15 -50.88 38.47
CA MET A 1 -65.06 -49.88 37.41
C MET A 1 -63.79 -49.08 37.70
N LYS A 2 -62.68 -49.32 36.97
CA LYS A 2 -61.39 -48.58 37.13
C LYS A 2 -61.13 -47.80 35.85
N LEU A 3 -61.16 -46.47 35.95
CA LEU A 3 -60.80 -45.55 34.86
C LEU A 3 -59.24 -45.47 34.79
N HIS A 4 -58.69 -45.79 33.64
CA HIS A 4 -57.31 -45.56 33.36
C HIS A 4 -57.14 -44.22 32.63
N HIS A 5 -56.41 -43.30 33.23
CA HIS A 5 -56.01 -42.06 32.60
C HIS A 5 -54.72 -42.27 31.81
N PHE A 6 -54.80 -42.13 30.52
CA PHE A 6 -53.61 -42.07 29.64
C PHE A 6 -53.14 -40.61 29.62
N ALA A 7 -51.99 -40.36 30.19
CA ALA A 7 -51.26 -39.09 30.05
C ALA A 7 -50.36 -39.17 28.82
N ALA A 8 -50.72 -38.42 27.77
CA ALA A 8 -49.88 -38.27 26.60
C ALA A 8 -48.81 -37.18 26.87
N SER A 9 -47.58 -37.57 27.05
CA SER A 9 -46.44 -36.63 27.13
C SER A 9 -46.06 -36.17 25.72
N ILE A 10 -46.32 -34.92 25.38
CA ILE A 10 -45.84 -34.26 24.17
C ILE A 10 -44.43 -33.74 24.47
N ILE A 11 -43.42 -34.43 23.95
CA ILE A 11 -42.02 -33.96 23.96
C ILE A 11 -41.91 -32.93 22.83
N ALA A 12 -41.96 -31.64 23.16
CA ALA A 12 -41.65 -30.55 22.26
C ALA A 12 -40.09 -30.50 22.09
N SER A 13 -39.59 -31.05 21.00
CA SER A 13 -38.21 -30.90 20.60
C SER A 13 -38.01 -29.46 20.12
N LEU A 14 -37.48 -28.58 21.00
CA LEU A 14 -36.96 -27.27 20.59
C LEU A 14 -35.70 -27.54 19.74
N ALA A 15 -35.83 -27.50 18.42
CA ALA A 15 -34.75 -27.33 17.51
C ALA A 15 -34.18 -25.91 17.72
N MET A 16 -33.15 -25.76 18.54
CA MET A 16 -32.31 -24.54 18.54
C MET A 16 -31.59 -24.50 17.18
N ALA A 17 -32.23 -23.91 16.20
CA ALA A 17 -31.55 -23.40 15.03
C ALA A 17 -30.62 -22.28 15.54
N GLY A 18 -29.37 -22.62 15.83
CA GLY A 18 -28.34 -21.62 16.10
C GLY A 18 -28.30 -20.68 14.90
N ALA A 19 -28.87 -19.50 15.03
CA ALA A 19 -28.68 -18.43 14.08
C ALA A 19 -27.17 -18.11 14.09
N CYS A 20 -26.39 -18.73 13.18
CA CYS A 20 -25.05 -18.26 12.90
C CYS A 20 -25.19 -16.78 12.57
N ALA A 21 -24.74 -15.90 13.47
CA ALA A 21 -24.72 -14.47 13.21
C ALA A 21 -24.00 -14.24 11.89
N GLN A 22 -24.73 -13.73 10.90
CA GLN A 22 -24.19 -13.49 9.57
C GLN A 22 -23.02 -12.51 9.68
N THR A 23 -21.85 -12.92 9.19
CA THR A 23 -20.65 -12.06 9.19
C THR A 23 -20.93 -10.84 8.31
N GLN A 24 -20.64 -9.64 8.84
CA GLN A 24 -20.78 -8.40 8.07
C GLN A 24 -20.04 -8.53 6.73
N GLY A 25 -20.70 -8.13 5.65
CA GLY A 25 -20.12 -8.11 4.29
C GLY A 25 -19.98 -9.48 3.63
N VAL A 26 -20.45 -10.57 4.26
CA VAL A 26 -20.46 -11.91 3.68
C VAL A 26 -21.91 -12.37 3.53
N ALA A 27 -22.40 -12.38 2.30
CA ALA A 27 -23.70 -12.91 1.92
C ALA A 27 -23.59 -14.34 1.37
N LYS A 28 -24.73 -14.93 1.02
CA LYS A 28 -24.77 -16.28 0.42
C LYS A 28 -24.01 -16.34 -0.91
N ASP A 29 -24.10 -15.28 -1.71
CA ASP A 29 -23.64 -15.17 -3.09
C ASP A 29 -22.59 -14.09 -3.33
N SER A 30 -22.24 -13.30 -2.31
CA SER A 30 -21.31 -12.19 -2.45
C SER A 30 -20.46 -11.94 -1.21
N ILE A 31 -19.30 -11.29 -1.41
CA ILE A 31 -18.42 -10.72 -0.39
C ILE A 31 -18.17 -9.27 -0.76
N THR A 32 -18.53 -8.35 0.13
CA THR A 32 -18.38 -6.90 -0.09
C THR A 32 -17.03 -6.43 0.44
N LEU A 33 -16.18 -5.93 -0.46
CA LEU A 33 -14.88 -5.35 -0.15
C LEU A 33 -14.98 -3.83 -0.17
N GLY A 34 -14.30 -3.15 0.75
CA GLY A 34 -14.19 -1.69 0.74
C GLY A 34 -12.77 -1.24 0.46
N SER A 35 -12.63 -0.10 -0.22
CA SER A 35 -11.36 0.58 -0.40
C SER A 35 -11.55 2.09 -0.37
N ILE A 36 -10.59 2.81 0.21
CA ILE A 36 -10.58 4.27 0.19
C ILE A 36 -9.36 4.71 -0.60
N GLN A 37 -9.61 5.41 -1.72
CA GLN A 37 -8.57 5.88 -2.62
C GLN A 37 -8.56 7.42 -2.68
N ASP A 38 -7.49 8.00 -3.18
CA ASP A 38 -7.53 9.36 -3.67
C ASP A 38 -7.91 9.34 -5.16
N LEU A 39 -9.10 9.79 -5.50
CA LEU A 39 -9.58 9.82 -6.89
C LEU A 39 -9.66 11.25 -7.44
N SER A 40 -9.58 12.27 -6.58
CA SER A 40 -9.77 13.68 -6.93
C SER A 40 -8.69 14.63 -6.42
N GLY A 41 -7.82 14.15 -5.54
CA GLY A 41 -6.77 14.94 -4.88
C GLY A 41 -5.38 14.78 -5.51
N PRO A 42 -4.33 15.14 -4.77
CA PRO A 42 -2.95 15.16 -5.29
C PRO A 42 -2.38 13.78 -5.61
N LEU A 43 -2.95 12.70 -5.08
CA LEU A 43 -2.56 11.32 -5.39
C LEU A 43 -3.56 10.63 -6.33
N ALA A 44 -4.41 11.38 -7.04
CA ALA A 44 -5.43 10.81 -7.92
C ALA A 44 -4.83 9.88 -9.00
N GLY A 45 -3.59 10.13 -9.44
CA GLY A 45 -2.86 9.22 -10.33
C GLY A 45 -2.64 7.84 -9.70
N PHE A 46 -2.28 7.78 -8.42
CA PHE A 46 -2.11 6.52 -7.69
C PHE A 46 -3.45 5.82 -7.44
N GLY A 47 -4.41 6.56 -6.87
CA GLY A 47 -5.70 5.99 -6.48
C GLY A 47 -6.49 5.42 -7.64
N LYS A 48 -6.49 6.10 -8.79
CA LYS A 48 -7.15 5.60 -10.02
C LYS A 48 -6.48 4.33 -10.53
N GLN A 49 -5.16 4.30 -10.60
CA GLN A 49 -4.41 3.12 -11.04
C GLN A 49 -4.61 1.93 -10.09
N ALA A 50 -4.56 2.14 -8.77
CA ALA A 50 -4.84 1.11 -7.77
C ALA A 50 -6.26 0.55 -7.91
N ARG A 51 -7.26 1.43 -8.05
CA ARG A 51 -8.65 1.04 -8.30
C ARG A 51 -8.79 0.14 -9.53
N LEU A 52 -8.18 0.52 -10.66
CA LEU A 52 -8.26 -0.28 -11.89
C LEU A 52 -7.56 -1.64 -11.73
N GLY A 53 -6.43 -1.71 -11.02
CA GLY A 53 -5.78 -2.97 -10.68
C GLY A 53 -6.67 -3.88 -9.82
N MET A 54 -7.31 -3.32 -8.79
CA MET A 54 -8.29 -4.05 -7.97
C MET A 54 -9.45 -4.57 -8.81
N MET A 55 -10.02 -3.73 -9.68
CA MET A 55 -11.13 -4.10 -10.55
C MET A 55 -10.74 -5.25 -11.48
N LEU A 56 -9.55 -5.20 -12.10
CA LEU A 56 -9.08 -6.29 -12.97
C LEU A 56 -9.08 -7.62 -12.23
N ARG A 57 -8.55 -7.67 -11.01
CA ARG A 57 -8.46 -8.93 -10.26
C ARG A 57 -9.80 -9.40 -9.73
N VAL A 58 -10.69 -8.49 -9.36
CA VAL A 58 -12.09 -8.78 -8.99
C VAL A 58 -12.85 -9.38 -10.18
N ASP A 59 -12.73 -8.76 -11.37
CA ASP A 59 -13.38 -9.27 -12.59
C ASP A 59 -12.91 -10.68 -12.91
N GLU A 60 -11.59 -10.93 -12.89
CA GLU A 60 -11.02 -12.27 -13.10
C GLU A 60 -11.56 -13.31 -12.11
N ALA A 61 -11.61 -12.96 -10.83
CA ALA A 61 -12.15 -13.85 -9.80
C ALA A 61 -13.64 -14.15 -10.05
N ASN A 62 -14.39 -13.12 -10.39
CA ASN A 62 -15.83 -13.24 -10.65
C ASN A 62 -16.15 -14.04 -11.89
N GLU A 63 -15.36 -13.93 -12.96
CA GLU A 63 -15.44 -14.76 -14.17
C GLU A 63 -15.18 -16.25 -13.86
N GLN A 64 -14.28 -16.53 -12.91
CA GLN A 64 -13.93 -17.88 -12.45
C GLN A 64 -14.92 -18.45 -11.41
N GLY A 65 -16.02 -17.77 -11.10
CA GLY A 65 -17.02 -18.23 -10.13
C GLY A 65 -16.89 -17.61 -8.73
N GLY A 66 -15.99 -16.67 -8.55
CA GLY A 66 -15.77 -15.96 -7.29
C GLY A 66 -14.96 -16.75 -6.26
N VAL A 67 -15.13 -16.44 -5.00
CA VAL A 67 -14.44 -17.07 -3.88
C VAL A 67 -15.42 -17.99 -3.15
N ASN A 68 -15.16 -19.29 -3.18
CA ASN A 68 -16.07 -20.30 -2.62
C ASN A 68 -17.54 -20.11 -3.10
N GLY A 69 -17.73 -19.80 -4.39
CA GLY A 69 -19.04 -19.57 -5.01
C GLY A 69 -19.65 -18.19 -4.79
N ARG A 70 -18.93 -17.26 -4.12
CA ARG A 70 -19.38 -15.88 -3.88
C ARG A 70 -18.67 -14.91 -4.80
N LYS A 71 -19.43 -14.03 -5.44
CA LYS A 71 -18.87 -12.91 -6.21
C LYS A 71 -18.26 -11.88 -5.28
N LEU A 72 -17.20 -11.22 -5.73
CA LEU A 72 -16.60 -10.07 -5.05
C LEU A 72 -17.32 -8.79 -5.50
N ASP A 73 -17.76 -7.98 -4.54
CA ASP A 73 -18.37 -6.66 -4.76
C ASP A 73 -17.46 -5.59 -4.16
N LEU A 74 -16.74 -4.86 -5.01
CA LEU A 74 -15.77 -3.85 -4.60
C LEU A 74 -16.42 -2.46 -4.54
N LYS A 75 -16.45 -1.87 -3.35
CA LYS A 75 -16.87 -0.48 -3.09
C LYS A 75 -15.63 0.40 -2.93
N VAL A 76 -15.50 1.44 -3.73
CA VAL A 76 -14.37 2.38 -3.65
C VAL A 76 -14.90 3.78 -3.36
N GLU A 77 -14.39 4.41 -2.29
CA GLU A 77 -14.70 5.77 -1.89
C GLU A 77 -13.50 6.70 -2.11
N ASP A 78 -13.79 7.97 -2.37
CA ASP A 78 -12.78 9.01 -2.59
C ASP A 78 -12.50 9.80 -1.31
N SER A 79 -11.25 9.79 -0.84
CA SER A 79 -10.81 10.64 0.26
C SER A 79 -10.24 11.99 -0.19
N GLY A 80 -9.89 12.15 -1.49
CA GLY A 80 -9.19 13.34 -1.96
C GLY A 80 -7.88 13.61 -1.22
N TYR A 81 -7.26 12.56 -0.65
CA TYR A 81 -6.07 12.63 0.20
C TYR A 81 -6.25 13.48 1.46
N ASP A 82 -7.48 13.59 1.96
CA ASP A 82 -7.84 14.30 3.20
C ASP A 82 -8.25 13.31 4.30
N PRO A 83 -7.61 13.35 5.50
CA PRO A 83 -7.93 12.43 6.59
C PRO A 83 -9.37 12.53 7.10
N LYS A 84 -9.97 13.72 7.10
CA LYS A 84 -11.36 13.91 7.55
C LYS A 84 -12.34 13.26 6.57
N ARG A 85 -12.09 13.44 5.27
CA ARG A 85 -12.88 12.74 4.22
C ARG A 85 -12.69 11.22 4.29
N ALA A 86 -11.48 10.74 4.61
CA ALA A 86 -11.22 9.32 4.80
C ALA A 86 -12.06 8.73 5.96
N VAL A 87 -12.25 9.47 7.07
CA VAL A 87 -13.15 9.05 8.15
C VAL A 87 -14.58 8.93 7.67
N LEU A 88 -15.09 9.91 6.90
CA LEU A 88 -16.46 9.86 6.36
C LEU A 88 -16.64 8.69 5.38
N ALA A 89 -15.66 8.46 4.53
CA ALA A 89 -15.63 7.31 3.61
C ALA A 89 -15.62 5.98 4.38
N ALA A 90 -14.82 5.86 5.44
CA ALA A 90 -14.81 4.68 6.30
C ALA A 90 -16.16 4.46 7.01
N GLN A 91 -16.78 5.52 7.52
CA GLN A 91 -18.12 5.43 8.12
C GLN A 91 -19.17 4.92 7.13
N LYS A 92 -19.14 5.42 5.89
CA LYS A 92 -20.02 4.93 4.83
C LYS A 92 -19.77 3.45 4.53
N LEU A 93 -18.54 3.08 4.20
CA LEU A 93 -18.19 1.70 3.85
C LEU A 93 -18.49 0.70 4.98
N VAL A 94 -18.14 1.05 6.22
CA VAL A 94 -18.29 0.15 7.37
C VAL A 94 -19.73 0.08 7.86
N ASN A 95 -20.43 1.23 7.96
CA ASN A 95 -21.74 1.28 8.62
C ASN A 95 -22.94 1.22 7.66
N GLN A 96 -22.77 1.68 6.40
CA GLN A 96 -23.84 1.68 5.40
C GLN A 96 -23.67 0.54 4.40
N ASP A 97 -22.51 0.48 3.73
CA ASP A 97 -22.22 -0.56 2.73
C ASP A 97 -21.88 -1.92 3.37
N LYS A 98 -21.62 -1.94 4.69
CA LYS A 98 -21.39 -3.16 5.48
C LYS A 98 -20.26 -4.03 4.91
N ILE A 99 -19.13 -3.42 4.57
CA ILE A 99 -17.98 -4.15 4.02
C ILE A 99 -17.46 -5.23 4.98
N PHE A 100 -16.95 -6.33 4.44
CA PHE A 100 -16.27 -7.38 5.19
C PHE A 100 -14.88 -6.95 5.63
N ILE A 101 -14.15 -6.27 4.75
CA ILE A 101 -12.73 -5.95 4.91
C ILE A 101 -12.42 -4.64 4.17
N MET A 102 -11.50 -3.83 4.71
CA MET A 102 -10.94 -2.66 4.03
C MET A 102 -9.64 -3.07 3.35
N ILE A 103 -9.59 -3.05 2.01
CA ILE A 103 -8.42 -3.45 1.24
C ILE A 103 -7.72 -2.26 0.61
N GLY A 104 -6.39 -2.24 0.64
CA GLY A 104 -5.56 -1.32 -0.13
C GLY A 104 -5.88 0.16 0.09
N HIS A 105 -6.33 0.57 1.28
CA HIS A 105 -6.59 1.98 1.60
C HIS A 105 -5.32 2.81 1.45
N ILE A 106 -5.34 3.87 0.64
CA ILE A 106 -4.17 4.70 0.33
C ILE A 106 -3.97 5.83 1.35
N GLY A 107 -2.69 6.10 1.69
CA GLY A 107 -2.27 7.24 2.49
C GLY A 107 -2.11 6.95 3.97
N THR A 108 -1.06 7.49 4.59
CA THR A 108 -0.72 7.25 6.01
C THR A 108 -1.71 7.91 6.94
N ALA A 109 -1.84 9.23 6.90
CA ALA A 109 -2.75 10.00 7.74
C ALA A 109 -4.21 9.56 7.56
N GLN A 110 -4.59 9.17 6.35
CA GLN A 110 -5.91 8.69 5.99
C GLN A 110 -6.23 7.35 6.67
N ASN A 111 -5.30 6.39 6.60
CA ASN A 111 -5.43 5.11 7.30
C ASN A 111 -5.52 5.29 8.81
N LEU A 112 -4.62 6.09 9.40
CA LEU A 112 -4.62 6.36 10.84
C LEU A 112 -5.95 6.95 11.32
N ALA A 113 -6.53 7.87 10.56
CA ALA A 113 -7.81 8.47 10.89
C ALA A 113 -9.00 7.50 10.74
N ALA A 114 -8.95 6.59 9.75
CA ALA A 114 -10.04 5.68 9.43
C ALA A 114 -10.03 4.37 10.25
N MET A 115 -8.87 3.89 10.69
CA MET A 115 -8.73 2.61 11.42
C MET A 115 -9.64 2.49 12.65
N PRO A 116 -9.85 3.51 13.51
CA PRO A 116 -10.77 3.40 14.63
C PRO A 116 -12.21 3.06 14.21
N VAL A 117 -12.68 3.59 13.09
CA VAL A 117 -14.00 3.28 12.53
C VAL A 117 -14.08 1.81 12.12
N GLN A 118 -13.06 1.32 11.41
CA GLN A 118 -12.96 -0.08 10.97
C GLN A 118 -12.94 -1.03 12.18
N PHE A 119 -12.05 -0.77 13.12
CA PHE A 119 -11.83 -1.65 14.27
C PHE A 119 -13.02 -1.73 15.21
N SER A 120 -13.82 -0.64 15.34
CA SER A 120 -15.06 -0.64 16.13
C SER A 120 -16.12 -1.65 15.62
N LYS A 121 -15.98 -2.10 14.37
CA LYS A 121 -16.85 -3.09 13.71
C LYS A 121 -16.12 -4.36 13.31
N ASN A 122 -14.95 -4.62 13.89
CA ASN A 122 -14.13 -5.80 13.60
C ASN A 122 -13.75 -5.94 12.12
N VAL A 123 -13.62 -4.82 11.39
CA VAL A 123 -13.20 -4.76 9.98
C VAL A 123 -11.68 -4.63 9.92
N ILE A 124 -11.03 -5.57 9.21
CA ILE A 124 -9.58 -5.61 9.05
C ILE A 124 -9.12 -4.45 8.14
N ASN A 125 -8.04 -3.77 8.54
CA ASN A 125 -7.25 -2.90 7.66
C ASN A 125 -6.22 -3.77 6.92
N PHE A 126 -6.54 -4.10 5.68
CA PHE A 126 -5.85 -5.15 4.93
C PHE A 126 -5.00 -4.57 3.82
N LEU A 127 -3.69 -4.77 3.95
CA LEU A 127 -2.66 -4.41 2.96
C LEU A 127 -2.83 -2.97 2.45
N PRO A 128 -2.83 -1.96 3.35
CA PRO A 128 -2.98 -0.57 2.94
C PRO A 128 -1.83 -0.14 2.02
N LEU A 129 -2.14 0.80 1.10
CA LEU A 129 -1.15 1.36 0.17
C LEU A 129 -0.38 2.51 0.84
N THR A 130 0.37 2.15 1.86
CA THR A 130 1.32 3.00 2.56
C THR A 130 2.34 2.14 3.31
N GLY A 131 3.58 2.58 3.36
CA GLY A 131 4.67 1.94 4.09
C GLY A 131 4.90 2.53 5.50
N ALA A 132 3.89 3.06 6.15
CA ALA A 132 4.02 3.53 7.53
C ALA A 132 4.02 2.36 8.51
N ARG A 133 4.90 2.41 9.53
CA ARG A 133 4.99 1.35 10.55
C ARG A 133 3.70 1.17 11.34
N GLU A 134 2.92 2.22 11.49
CA GLU A 134 1.63 2.18 12.17
C GLU A 134 0.62 1.24 11.49
N MET A 135 0.88 0.80 10.26
CA MET A 135 0.04 -0.19 9.56
C MET A 135 0.18 -1.60 10.14
N TYR A 136 1.22 -1.86 10.93
CA TYR A 136 1.42 -3.14 11.62
C TYR A 136 1.85 -2.97 13.09
N GLU A 137 2.35 -1.79 13.50
CA GLU A 137 2.73 -1.44 14.87
C GLU A 137 1.79 -0.35 15.44
N PRO A 138 1.52 -0.32 16.76
CA PRO A 138 1.67 -1.48 17.64
C PRO A 138 0.85 -2.65 17.11
N TRP A 139 1.22 -3.89 17.49
CA TRP A 139 0.51 -5.09 17.05
C TRP A 139 -1.01 -4.96 17.30
N HIS A 140 -1.78 -5.32 16.30
CA HIS A 140 -3.24 -5.41 16.41
C HIS A 140 -3.75 -6.51 15.48
N ARG A 141 -4.71 -7.32 15.97
CA ARG A 141 -5.21 -8.47 15.20
C ARG A 141 -5.84 -8.12 13.84
N LEU A 142 -6.34 -6.89 13.70
CA LEU A 142 -7.00 -6.39 12.49
C LEU A 142 -6.06 -5.60 11.56
N LYS A 143 -4.76 -5.66 11.74
CA LYS A 143 -3.78 -5.02 10.86
C LYS A 143 -3.02 -6.06 10.06
N TYR A 144 -2.89 -5.86 8.74
CA TYR A 144 -1.97 -6.59 7.88
C TYR A 144 -1.35 -5.63 6.87
N SER A 145 -0.03 -5.58 6.79
CA SER A 145 0.73 -4.72 5.87
C SER A 145 1.62 -5.54 4.95
N PHE A 146 1.80 -5.09 3.70
CA PHE A 146 2.70 -5.74 2.75
C PHE A 146 3.83 -4.83 2.27
N PHE A 147 3.65 -3.52 2.37
CA PHE A 147 4.72 -2.58 2.03
C PHE A 147 5.85 -2.65 3.04
N VAL A 148 7.08 -2.74 2.52
CA VAL A 148 8.27 -2.48 3.34
C VAL A 148 8.14 -1.09 3.95
N PRO A 149 8.38 -0.93 5.26
CA PRO A 149 8.23 0.35 5.92
C PRO A 149 9.10 1.44 5.29
N TYR A 150 8.56 2.65 5.09
CA TYR A 150 9.34 3.80 4.59
C TYR A 150 10.59 4.04 5.43
N TYR A 151 10.46 3.87 6.73
CA TYR A 151 11.59 3.93 7.66
C TYR A 151 12.70 2.96 7.26
N ASP A 152 12.40 1.69 7.02
CA ASP A 152 13.38 0.67 6.66
C ASP A 152 13.89 0.83 5.23
N GLN A 153 13.04 1.21 4.29
CA GLN A 153 13.45 1.53 2.92
C GLN A 153 14.62 2.53 2.92
N ILE A 154 14.47 3.62 3.67
CA ILE A 154 15.45 4.69 3.71
C ILE A 154 16.64 4.32 4.59
N ARG A 155 16.39 3.73 5.76
CA ARG A 155 17.45 3.28 6.68
C ARG A 155 18.45 2.33 6.02
N LEU A 156 17.96 1.46 5.14
CA LEU A 156 18.79 0.48 4.44
C LEU A 156 19.45 1.06 3.18
N ALA A 157 18.76 1.95 2.46
CA ALA A 157 19.27 2.51 1.21
C ALA A 157 20.35 3.59 1.42
N VAL A 158 20.23 4.42 2.46
CA VAL A 158 21.11 5.58 2.69
C VAL A 158 22.56 5.20 2.87
N PRO A 159 22.96 4.21 3.71
CA PRO A 159 24.36 3.82 3.86
C PRO A 159 25.00 3.35 2.56
N ARG A 160 24.25 2.63 1.75
CA ARG A 160 24.68 2.17 0.43
C ARG A 160 24.97 3.35 -0.50
N LEU A 161 24.03 4.28 -0.64
CA LEU A 161 24.21 5.43 -1.53
C LEU A 161 25.30 6.38 -1.04
N ILE A 162 25.45 6.58 0.27
CA ILE A 162 26.58 7.35 0.83
C ILE A 162 27.91 6.74 0.36
N LYS A 163 28.06 5.42 0.46
CA LYS A 163 29.28 4.72 0.03
C LYS A 163 29.49 4.77 -1.49
N GLU A 164 28.45 4.47 -2.26
CA GLU A 164 28.52 4.42 -3.72
C GLU A 164 28.77 5.79 -4.36
N LYS A 165 28.21 6.86 -3.78
CA LYS A 165 28.32 8.23 -4.27
C LYS A 165 29.37 9.06 -3.55
N ASN A 166 30.03 8.50 -2.53
CA ASN A 166 30.96 9.22 -1.67
C ASN A 166 30.29 10.49 -1.07
N ALA A 167 29.02 10.40 -0.73
CA ALA A 167 28.24 11.50 -0.20
C ALA A 167 28.67 11.88 1.22
N ARG A 168 28.69 13.18 1.55
CA ARG A 168 29.14 13.70 2.82
C ARG A 168 28.14 14.62 3.50
N LYS A 169 27.32 15.30 2.72
CA LYS A 169 26.32 16.28 3.19
C LYS A 169 24.92 15.78 2.79
N ILE A 170 24.26 15.17 3.74
CA ILE A 170 22.98 14.52 3.54
C ILE A 170 21.85 15.43 4.04
N CYS A 171 20.87 15.65 3.18
CA CYS A 171 19.74 16.51 3.48
C CYS A 171 18.42 15.77 3.22
N THR A 172 17.34 16.36 3.70
CA THR A 172 16.00 15.82 3.43
C THR A 172 14.99 16.94 3.21
N ILE A 173 14.04 16.65 2.33
CA ILE A 173 12.78 17.37 2.18
C ILE A 173 11.64 16.40 2.36
N TYR A 174 10.68 16.69 3.24
CA TYR A 174 9.60 15.75 3.53
C TYR A 174 8.27 16.46 3.82
N GLN A 175 7.17 15.76 3.53
CA GLN A 175 5.83 16.22 3.85
C GLN A 175 5.68 16.34 5.37
N ASP A 176 5.17 17.46 5.83
CA ASP A 176 4.97 17.75 7.27
C ASP A 176 3.72 17.00 7.78
N ASP A 177 3.81 15.69 7.79
CA ASP A 177 2.83 14.75 8.34
C ASP A 177 3.47 13.38 8.64
N GLU A 178 2.66 12.41 9.06
CA GLU A 178 3.09 11.08 9.49
C GLU A 178 3.86 10.33 8.38
N PHE A 179 3.49 10.52 7.09
CA PHE A 179 4.20 9.93 5.97
C PHE A 179 5.64 10.46 5.86
N GLY A 180 5.77 11.78 5.80
CA GLY A 180 7.09 12.40 5.63
C GLY A 180 8.00 12.17 6.83
N LEU A 181 7.44 12.14 8.05
CA LEU A 181 8.17 11.82 9.28
C LEU A 181 8.75 10.41 9.27
N GLU A 182 8.07 9.40 8.73
CA GLU A 182 8.60 8.03 8.62
C GLU A 182 9.83 7.99 7.70
N VAL A 183 9.79 8.68 6.57
CA VAL A 183 10.93 8.79 5.64
C VAL A 183 12.11 9.49 6.32
N MET A 184 11.87 10.64 6.94
CA MET A 184 12.91 11.44 7.62
C MET A 184 13.57 10.65 8.76
N ARG A 185 12.77 9.98 9.60
CA ARG A 185 13.28 9.14 10.70
C ARG A 185 14.12 7.97 10.23
N GLY A 186 13.77 7.36 9.08
CA GLY A 186 14.59 6.33 8.45
C GLY A 186 15.98 6.85 8.08
N GLY A 187 16.04 8.08 7.54
CA GLY A 187 17.30 8.77 7.26
C GLY A 187 18.09 9.08 8.53
N GLU A 188 17.45 9.63 9.57
CA GLU A 188 18.11 9.88 10.86
C GLU A 188 18.71 8.60 11.46
N ALA A 189 17.96 7.51 11.44
CA ALA A 189 18.43 6.22 11.95
C ALA A 189 19.66 5.71 11.17
N ALA A 190 19.63 5.79 9.84
CA ALA A 190 20.77 5.42 9.00
C ALA A 190 22.02 6.27 9.32
N LEU A 191 21.87 7.59 9.35
CA LEU A 191 22.96 8.50 9.60
C LEU A 191 23.58 8.31 10.99
N LYS A 192 22.72 8.08 12.00
CA LYS A 192 23.18 7.81 13.38
C LYS A 192 24.08 6.57 13.46
N THR A 193 23.79 5.51 12.73
CA THR A 193 24.64 4.29 12.70
C THR A 193 26.02 4.55 12.09
N MET A 194 26.14 5.62 11.30
CA MET A 194 27.39 6.04 10.65
C MET A 194 28.10 7.19 11.39
N GLY A 195 27.57 7.64 12.54
CA GLY A 195 28.10 8.78 13.25
C GLY A 195 27.86 10.12 12.54
N LEU A 196 26.85 10.17 11.67
CA LEU A 196 26.45 11.33 10.88
C LEU A 196 25.10 11.87 11.34
N GLU A 197 24.77 13.08 10.89
CA GLU A 197 23.47 13.69 11.02
C GLU A 197 23.05 14.41 9.74
N PHE A 198 21.79 14.80 9.63
CA PHE A 198 21.36 15.62 8.50
C PHE A 198 22.04 16.99 8.53
N THR A 199 22.60 17.38 7.38
CA THR A 199 23.15 18.72 7.17
C THR A 199 22.05 19.78 7.11
N GLU A 200 20.91 19.45 6.47
CA GLU A 200 19.71 20.31 6.39
C GLU A 200 18.44 19.45 6.36
N LYS A 201 17.42 19.87 7.10
CA LYS A 201 16.08 19.29 7.10
C LYS A 201 15.06 20.34 6.70
N THR A 202 14.33 20.11 5.63
CA THR A 202 13.27 21.00 5.15
C THR A 202 11.94 20.27 5.06
N THR A 203 10.85 21.01 5.22
CA THR A 203 9.48 20.47 5.14
C THR A 203 8.64 21.23 4.14
N TYR A 204 7.56 20.59 3.71
CA TYR A 204 6.50 21.23 2.95
C TYR A 204 5.12 20.77 3.45
N LYS A 205 4.11 21.61 3.26
CA LYS A 205 2.71 21.26 3.59
C LYS A 205 2.09 20.47 2.46
N ARG A 206 1.20 19.51 2.80
CA ARG A 206 0.40 18.77 1.82
C ARG A 206 -0.26 19.74 0.83
N GLY A 207 -0.11 19.47 -0.46
CA GLY A 207 -0.64 20.33 -1.51
C GLY A 207 0.25 21.49 -1.94
N ALA A 208 1.46 21.63 -1.37
CA ALA A 208 2.43 22.62 -1.82
C ALA A 208 2.76 22.46 -3.32
N THR A 209 3.05 23.57 -3.97
CA THR A 209 3.38 23.64 -5.41
C THR A 209 4.69 24.35 -5.69
N ASP A 210 5.27 25.04 -4.71
CA ASP A 210 6.56 25.74 -4.79
C ASP A 210 7.54 25.16 -3.77
N PHE A 211 8.72 24.81 -4.23
CA PHE A 211 9.80 24.17 -3.45
C PHE A 211 11.10 24.97 -3.53
N SER A 212 11.07 26.18 -4.07
CA SER A 212 12.25 27.03 -4.30
C SER A 212 13.01 27.34 -3.02
N SER A 213 12.30 27.62 -1.91
CA SER A 213 12.89 27.92 -0.61
C SER A 213 13.61 26.71 -0.03
N GLN A 214 13.01 25.52 -0.10
CA GLN A 214 13.61 24.27 0.39
C GLN A 214 14.85 23.90 -0.44
N VAL A 215 14.75 24.00 -1.75
CA VAL A 215 15.87 23.72 -2.67
C VAL A 215 17.02 24.71 -2.43
N ALA A 216 16.74 26.00 -2.27
CA ALA A 216 17.75 27.01 -1.98
C ALA A 216 18.51 26.73 -0.68
N LYS A 217 17.80 26.33 0.40
CA LYS A 217 18.43 25.95 1.68
C LYS A 217 19.37 24.75 1.52
N MET A 218 18.90 23.67 0.89
CA MET A 218 19.71 22.47 0.66
C MET A 218 20.92 22.73 -0.24
N LYS A 219 20.75 23.57 -1.28
CA LYS A 219 21.86 24.02 -2.13
C LYS A 219 22.90 24.83 -1.35
N SER A 220 22.47 25.80 -0.55
CA SER A 220 23.35 26.62 0.29
C SER A 220 24.09 25.80 1.34
N ALA A 221 23.49 24.75 1.88
CA ALA A 221 24.09 23.79 2.79
C ALA A 221 25.12 22.88 2.06
N GLY A 222 25.10 22.86 0.74
CA GLY A 222 26.01 22.05 -0.10
C GLY A 222 25.68 20.56 -0.07
N CYS A 223 24.39 20.21 0.00
CA CYS A 223 23.94 18.83 0.05
C CYS A 223 24.36 18.07 -1.21
N ASP A 224 24.85 16.84 -1.07
CA ASP A 224 25.24 15.95 -2.16
C ASP A 224 24.37 14.70 -2.25
N LEU A 225 23.59 14.40 -1.21
CA LEU A 225 22.52 13.40 -1.20
C LEU A 225 21.27 14.01 -0.54
N VAL A 226 20.15 13.98 -1.24
CA VAL A 226 18.85 14.47 -0.75
C VAL A 226 17.85 13.33 -0.67
N ILE A 227 17.34 13.11 0.54
CA ILE A 227 16.29 12.13 0.83
C ILE A 227 14.93 12.80 0.63
N LEU A 228 14.07 12.19 -0.17
CA LEU A 228 12.77 12.72 -0.56
C LEU A 228 11.64 11.99 0.16
N GLY A 229 11.07 12.61 1.18
CA GLY A 229 9.78 12.26 1.78
C GLY A 229 8.63 12.90 1.01
N THR A 230 8.58 12.64 -0.29
CA THR A 230 7.72 13.31 -1.27
C THR A 230 6.92 12.27 -2.07
N VAL A 231 5.84 12.73 -2.69
CA VAL A 231 5.01 11.92 -3.59
C VAL A 231 5.19 12.37 -5.05
N ILE A 232 4.14 12.52 -5.86
CA ILE A 232 4.31 12.77 -7.31
C ILE A 232 4.82 14.19 -7.61
N ARG A 233 3.98 15.19 -7.37
CA ARG A 233 4.22 16.59 -7.74
C ARG A 233 5.41 17.17 -7.00
N GLU A 234 5.53 16.85 -5.74
CA GLU A 234 6.58 17.35 -4.86
C GLU A 234 7.95 16.79 -5.26
N THR A 235 8.03 15.53 -5.67
CA THR A 235 9.25 14.93 -6.23
C THR A 235 9.67 15.66 -7.51
N ILE A 236 8.74 15.81 -8.46
CA ILE A 236 8.99 16.49 -9.74
C ILE A 236 9.37 17.95 -9.52
N GLY A 237 8.65 18.65 -8.65
CA GLY A 237 8.88 20.07 -8.34
C GLY A 237 10.23 20.30 -7.67
N THR A 238 10.60 19.48 -6.69
CA THR A 238 11.87 19.57 -5.99
C THR A 238 13.06 19.32 -6.92
N ILE A 239 13.01 18.22 -7.68
CA ILE A 239 14.10 17.88 -8.62
C ILE A 239 14.16 18.89 -9.76
N GLY A 240 13.02 19.30 -10.33
CA GLY A 240 12.96 20.30 -11.38
C GLY A 240 13.56 21.64 -10.97
N GLU A 241 13.23 22.14 -9.78
CA GLU A 241 13.80 23.38 -9.24
C GLU A 241 15.30 23.24 -8.92
N ALA A 242 15.73 22.08 -8.43
CA ALA A 242 17.14 21.80 -8.22
C ALA A 242 17.92 21.86 -9.54
N ARG A 243 17.49 21.16 -10.56
CA ARG A 243 18.15 21.18 -11.89
C ARG A 243 18.18 22.57 -12.51
N LYS A 244 17.05 23.29 -12.44
CA LYS A 244 16.93 24.67 -12.94
C LYS A 244 17.93 25.63 -12.29
N THR A 245 18.21 25.45 -11.01
CA THR A 245 19.15 26.29 -10.27
C THR A 245 20.59 25.77 -10.30
N GLY A 246 20.88 24.71 -11.05
CA GLY A 246 22.21 24.10 -11.11
C GLY A 246 22.60 23.36 -9.83
N PHE A 247 21.63 22.92 -9.04
CA PHE A 247 21.83 22.04 -7.88
C PHE A 247 21.59 20.60 -8.28
N ASP A 248 22.64 19.79 -8.25
CA ASP A 248 22.67 18.43 -8.82
C ASP A 248 23.12 17.37 -7.82
N PRO A 249 22.46 17.19 -6.67
CA PRO A 249 22.74 16.12 -5.74
C PRO A 249 22.20 14.79 -6.24
N THR A 250 22.62 13.69 -5.61
CA THR A 250 21.90 12.42 -5.72
C THR A 250 20.55 12.54 -4.99
N PHE A 251 19.47 12.10 -5.63
CA PHE A 251 18.14 12.05 -5.02
C PHE A 251 17.74 10.62 -4.72
N LEU A 252 17.20 10.40 -3.50
CA LEU A 252 16.64 9.12 -3.05
C LEU A 252 15.22 9.31 -2.56
N GLY A 253 14.24 8.74 -3.26
CA GLY A 253 12.84 8.66 -2.83
C GLY A 253 12.53 7.35 -2.10
N SER A 254 11.48 7.38 -1.27
CA SER A 254 10.83 6.17 -0.78
C SER A 254 10.02 5.49 -1.89
N GLY A 255 9.40 4.35 -1.61
CA GLY A 255 8.45 3.71 -2.52
C GLY A 255 7.27 4.58 -2.94
N ALA A 256 6.98 5.67 -2.22
CA ALA A 256 5.97 6.65 -2.62
C ALA A 256 6.40 7.50 -3.83
N ALA A 257 7.68 7.61 -4.13
CA ALA A 257 8.21 8.25 -5.33
C ALA A 257 8.41 7.25 -6.50
N TYR A 258 8.24 5.95 -6.26
CA TYR A 258 8.42 4.92 -7.26
C TYR A 258 7.17 4.77 -8.12
N THR A 259 7.08 5.58 -9.16
CA THR A 259 5.96 5.59 -10.13
C THR A 259 6.43 6.13 -11.48
N ASP A 260 5.83 5.64 -12.56
CA ASP A 260 6.07 6.13 -13.92
C ASP A 260 5.62 7.59 -14.12
N LEU A 261 4.69 8.08 -13.31
CA LEU A 261 4.25 9.47 -13.36
C LEU A 261 5.41 10.45 -13.14
N ILE A 262 6.43 10.07 -12.37
CA ILE A 262 7.60 10.91 -12.13
C ILE A 262 8.33 11.21 -13.44
N HIS A 263 8.73 10.19 -14.19
CA HIS A 263 9.47 10.41 -15.45
C HIS A 263 8.57 10.82 -16.61
N LYS A 264 7.30 10.39 -16.64
CA LYS A 264 6.33 10.82 -17.67
C LYS A 264 5.99 12.29 -17.60
N LEU A 265 5.81 12.83 -16.39
CA LEU A 265 5.45 14.23 -16.18
C LEU A 265 6.67 15.14 -16.00
N GLY A 266 7.72 14.66 -15.35
CA GLY A 266 8.92 15.44 -15.05
C GLY A 266 9.98 15.39 -16.16
N GLY A 267 9.91 14.40 -17.06
CA GLY A 267 10.82 14.24 -18.19
C GLY A 267 12.27 13.98 -17.77
N LYS A 268 13.20 14.39 -18.65
CA LYS A 268 14.64 14.14 -18.50
C LYS A 268 15.27 14.63 -17.18
N PRO A 269 14.85 15.74 -16.56
CA PRO A 269 15.37 16.15 -15.25
C PRO A 269 15.23 15.08 -14.14
N MET A 270 14.34 14.11 -14.31
CA MET A 270 14.12 13.03 -13.35
C MET A 270 15.13 11.87 -13.50
N ASP A 271 15.88 11.82 -14.59
CA ASP A 271 16.92 10.80 -14.74
C ASP A 271 17.93 10.89 -13.59
N GLY A 272 18.33 9.74 -13.08
CA GLY A 272 19.22 9.62 -11.93
C GLY A 272 18.52 9.52 -10.57
N LEU A 273 17.21 9.78 -10.47
CA LEU A 273 16.46 9.57 -9.23
C LEU A 273 16.48 8.10 -8.84
N TYR A 274 16.90 7.83 -7.61
CA TYR A 274 16.74 6.52 -6.94
C TYR A 274 15.44 6.48 -6.17
N ALA A 275 14.78 5.31 -6.13
CA ALA A 275 13.67 5.06 -5.23
C ALA A 275 13.68 3.62 -4.73
N ALA A 276 13.20 3.42 -3.50
CA ALA A 276 12.89 2.09 -3.00
C ALA A 276 11.72 1.50 -3.77
N MET A 277 11.74 0.18 -4.01
CA MET A 277 10.71 -0.51 -4.77
C MET A 277 10.28 -1.81 -4.08
N THR A 278 9.01 -2.18 -4.27
CA THR A 278 8.44 -3.44 -3.79
C THR A 278 8.14 -4.40 -4.95
N VAL A 279 7.74 -3.87 -6.10
CA VAL A 279 7.43 -4.61 -7.33
C VAL A 279 8.12 -3.95 -8.51
N GLN A 280 8.34 -4.71 -9.59
CA GLN A 280 8.85 -4.15 -10.84
C GLN A 280 7.76 -3.30 -11.53
N HIS A 281 8.17 -2.23 -12.21
CA HIS A 281 7.25 -1.45 -13.02
C HIS A 281 6.79 -2.28 -14.24
N PRO A 282 5.48 -2.41 -14.47
CA PRO A 282 4.95 -3.30 -15.51
C PRO A 282 4.94 -2.62 -16.89
N TYR A 283 6.10 -2.32 -17.47
CA TYR A 283 6.17 -1.78 -18.83
C TYR A 283 5.60 -2.75 -19.87
N LEU A 284 4.96 -2.21 -20.92
CA LEU A 284 4.36 -3.02 -21.99
C LEU A 284 5.40 -3.79 -22.81
N ASP A 285 6.64 -3.33 -22.81
CA ASP A 285 7.79 -3.92 -23.48
C ASP A 285 8.76 -4.65 -22.52
N GLU A 286 8.28 -5.03 -21.33
CA GLU A 286 9.08 -5.71 -20.32
C GLU A 286 9.62 -7.06 -20.85
N ALA A 287 10.86 -7.40 -20.47
CA ALA A 287 11.51 -8.64 -20.88
C ALA A 287 10.78 -9.89 -20.36
N SER A 288 10.27 -9.85 -19.13
CA SER A 288 9.47 -10.92 -18.53
C SER A 288 8.17 -11.13 -19.30
N GLN A 289 8.03 -12.28 -19.95
CA GLN A 289 6.83 -12.60 -20.71
C GLN A 289 5.55 -12.63 -19.86
N PRO A 290 5.53 -13.22 -18.66
CA PRO A 290 4.34 -13.18 -17.79
C PRO A 290 3.95 -11.75 -17.40
N LEU A 291 4.93 -10.89 -17.03
CA LEU A 291 4.69 -9.51 -16.66
C LEU A 291 4.17 -8.71 -17.86
N ARG A 292 4.78 -8.88 -19.03
CA ARG A 292 4.34 -8.24 -20.28
C ARG A 292 2.93 -8.67 -20.69
N PHE A 293 2.58 -9.95 -20.53
CA PHE A 293 1.23 -10.45 -20.79
C PHE A 293 0.19 -9.78 -19.88
N TRP A 294 0.48 -9.71 -18.59
CA TRP A 294 -0.40 -9.02 -17.63
C TRP A 294 -0.54 -7.53 -17.96
N ALA A 295 0.56 -6.84 -18.27
CA ALA A 295 0.55 -5.43 -18.63
C ALA A 295 -0.31 -5.15 -19.87
N ASN A 296 -0.20 -5.98 -20.89
CA ASN A 296 -1.03 -5.86 -22.11
C ASN A 296 -2.50 -6.20 -21.86
N LYS A 297 -2.81 -7.15 -20.98
CA LYS A 297 -4.18 -7.45 -20.55
C LYS A 297 -4.82 -6.25 -19.87
N TYR A 298 -4.08 -5.61 -18.93
CA TYR A 298 -4.52 -4.37 -18.27
C TYR A 298 -4.78 -3.25 -19.30
N LYS A 299 -3.83 -3.01 -20.21
CA LYS A 299 -3.95 -2.02 -21.29
C LYS A 299 -5.18 -2.26 -22.16
N THR A 300 -5.42 -3.50 -22.55
CA THR A 300 -6.58 -3.88 -23.35
C THR A 300 -7.89 -3.64 -22.62
N ARG A 301 -7.93 -3.93 -21.32
CA ARG A 301 -9.15 -3.78 -20.50
C ARG A 301 -9.51 -2.32 -20.24
N PHE A 302 -8.53 -1.45 -19.99
CA PHE A 302 -8.77 -0.08 -19.52
C PHE A 302 -8.32 1.01 -20.49
N ASN A 303 -7.67 0.67 -21.59
CA ASN A 303 -7.05 1.59 -22.55
C ASN A 303 -6.05 2.57 -21.88
N GLU A 304 -5.44 2.15 -20.78
CA GLU A 304 -4.41 2.88 -20.05
C GLU A 304 -3.21 1.97 -19.79
N ASP A 305 -2.00 2.54 -19.75
CA ASP A 305 -0.81 1.79 -19.38
C ASP A 305 -0.87 1.45 -17.88
N PRO A 306 -0.52 0.22 -17.49
CA PRO A 306 -0.44 -0.11 -16.09
C PRO A 306 0.75 0.58 -15.41
N SER A 307 0.69 0.66 -14.08
CA SER A 307 1.75 1.21 -13.23
C SER A 307 1.99 0.29 -12.04
N VAL A 308 2.95 0.66 -11.20
CA VAL A 308 3.17 -0.05 -9.92
C VAL A 308 1.93 0.00 -9.02
N PHE A 309 1.16 1.09 -9.05
CA PHE A 309 -0.08 1.18 -8.26
C PHE A 309 -1.20 0.28 -8.82
N SER A 310 -1.22 0.05 -10.13
CA SER A 310 -2.10 -0.98 -10.73
C SER A 310 -1.71 -2.38 -10.23
N VAL A 311 -0.42 -2.67 -10.14
CA VAL A 311 0.09 -3.95 -9.58
C VAL A 311 -0.30 -4.07 -8.11
N TYR A 312 -0.10 -3.02 -7.31
CA TYR A 312 -0.49 -3.05 -5.89
C TYR A 312 -1.99 -3.33 -5.72
N GLY A 313 -2.84 -2.62 -6.48
CA GLY A 313 -4.28 -2.86 -6.45
C GLY A 313 -4.63 -4.30 -6.81
N TYR A 314 -4.03 -4.86 -7.85
CA TYR A 314 -4.21 -6.24 -8.26
C TYR A 314 -3.76 -7.22 -7.17
N SER A 315 -2.57 -7.02 -6.62
CA SER A 315 -1.96 -7.91 -5.63
C SER A 315 -2.72 -7.95 -4.30
N VAL A 316 -3.25 -6.81 -3.80
CA VAL A 316 -4.02 -6.83 -2.54
C VAL A 316 -5.31 -7.62 -2.67
N VAL A 317 -5.95 -7.58 -3.84
CA VAL A 317 -7.14 -8.42 -4.11
C VAL A 317 -6.75 -9.89 -4.28
N ASP A 318 -5.63 -10.18 -4.96
CA ASP A 318 -5.15 -11.56 -5.13
C ASP A 318 -4.83 -12.23 -3.79
N VAL A 319 -4.14 -11.53 -2.89
CA VAL A 319 -3.85 -12.03 -1.54
C VAL A 319 -5.14 -12.23 -0.74
N PHE A 320 -6.09 -11.30 -0.86
CA PHE A 320 -7.41 -11.46 -0.25
C PHE A 320 -8.11 -12.74 -0.73
N ILE A 321 -8.13 -12.99 -2.03
CA ILE A 321 -8.77 -14.18 -2.62
C ILE A 321 -8.14 -15.45 -2.06
N ARG A 322 -6.82 -15.55 -2.07
CA ARG A 322 -6.08 -16.71 -1.54
C ARG A 322 -6.38 -16.94 -0.05
N ALA A 323 -6.38 -15.88 0.75
CA ALA A 323 -6.69 -15.97 2.18
C ALA A 323 -8.14 -16.38 2.44
N ALA A 324 -9.11 -15.81 1.71
CA ALA A 324 -10.51 -16.15 1.85
C ALA A 324 -10.83 -17.57 1.36
N GLN A 325 -10.17 -18.06 0.30
CA GLN A 325 -10.24 -19.46 -0.14
C GLN A 325 -9.69 -20.40 0.94
N LYS A 326 -8.54 -20.07 1.54
CA LYS A 326 -7.92 -20.84 2.62
C LYS A 326 -8.78 -20.83 3.90
N ALA A 327 -9.46 -19.72 4.19
CA ALA A 327 -10.40 -19.63 5.31
C ALA A 327 -11.64 -20.51 5.12
N GLY A 328 -11.95 -20.90 3.87
CA GLY A 328 -13.04 -21.80 3.52
C GLY A 328 -14.42 -21.12 3.39
N PRO A 329 -15.48 -21.92 3.15
CA PRO A 329 -16.81 -21.39 2.87
C PRO A 329 -17.48 -20.71 4.08
N GLN A 330 -17.07 -21.03 5.32
CA GLN A 330 -17.56 -20.38 6.55
C GLN A 330 -16.70 -19.13 6.84
N LEU A 331 -16.72 -18.15 5.93
CA LEU A 331 -15.88 -16.96 6.01
C LEU A 331 -16.36 -16.03 7.13
N THR A 332 -15.50 -15.81 8.11
CA THR A 332 -15.64 -14.82 9.19
C THR A 332 -14.34 -14.03 9.33
N THR A 333 -14.36 -12.92 10.06
CA THR A 333 -13.12 -12.19 10.38
C THR A 333 -12.11 -13.11 11.06
N ASP A 334 -12.55 -13.98 11.98
CA ASP A 334 -11.65 -14.87 12.70
C ASP A 334 -11.08 -15.98 11.81
N SER A 335 -11.90 -16.60 10.93
CA SER A 335 -11.38 -17.60 9.99
C SER A 335 -10.43 -16.99 8.97
N PHE A 336 -10.66 -15.75 8.53
CA PHE A 336 -9.75 -15.03 7.66
C PHE A 336 -8.42 -14.72 8.35
N ILE A 337 -8.43 -14.25 9.61
CA ILE A 337 -7.23 -14.04 10.43
C ILE A 337 -6.46 -15.36 10.58
N GLY A 338 -7.16 -16.45 10.92
CA GLY A 338 -6.52 -17.77 11.05
C GLY A 338 -5.86 -18.25 9.74
N ALA A 339 -6.47 -17.96 8.60
CA ALA A 339 -5.86 -18.25 7.29
C ALA A 339 -4.62 -17.37 7.04
N MET A 340 -4.70 -16.07 7.33
CA MET A 340 -3.58 -15.14 7.19
C MET A 340 -2.41 -15.49 8.12
N ASP A 341 -2.69 -15.90 9.35
CA ASP A 341 -1.66 -16.22 10.36
C ASP A 341 -0.81 -17.46 10.01
N THR A 342 -1.12 -18.13 8.93
CA THR A 342 -0.34 -19.24 8.36
C THR A 342 -0.04 -19.03 6.87
N MET A 343 -0.19 -17.79 6.38
CA MET A 343 -0.01 -17.47 4.96
C MET A 343 1.48 -17.25 4.64
N VAL A 344 1.95 -17.94 3.61
CA VAL A 344 3.20 -17.64 2.91
C VAL A 344 2.85 -17.33 1.45
N ILE A 345 3.32 -16.21 0.96
CA ILE A 345 3.10 -15.72 -0.40
C ILE A 345 4.44 -15.76 -1.11
N ALA A 346 4.57 -16.70 -2.05
CA ALA A 346 5.78 -16.82 -2.86
C ALA A 346 5.98 -15.58 -3.74
N PRO A 347 7.23 -15.29 -4.16
CA PRO A 347 7.51 -14.29 -5.20
C PRO A 347 6.63 -14.49 -6.42
N ASP A 348 6.18 -13.41 -7.01
CA ASP A 348 5.23 -13.40 -8.11
C ASP A 348 5.84 -12.86 -9.42
N ILE A 349 5.01 -12.79 -10.46
CA ILE A 349 5.42 -12.26 -11.77
C ILE A 349 5.83 -10.78 -11.72
N PHE A 350 5.48 -10.05 -10.66
CA PHE A 350 5.82 -8.65 -10.46
C PHE A 350 7.16 -8.47 -9.75
N GLY A 351 7.88 -9.56 -9.46
CA GLY A 351 9.18 -9.52 -8.79
C GLY A 351 9.09 -9.07 -7.34
N SER A 352 7.97 -9.31 -6.67
CA SER A 352 7.84 -9.12 -5.22
C SER A 352 8.72 -10.09 -4.45
N ALA A 353 9.15 -9.70 -3.25
CA ALA A 353 9.78 -10.62 -2.32
C ALA A 353 8.76 -11.60 -1.75
N GLU A 354 9.23 -12.75 -1.23
CA GLU A 354 8.40 -13.60 -0.41
C GLU A 354 7.83 -12.81 0.77
N ALA A 355 6.56 -12.99 1.06
CA ALA A 355 5.88 -12.41 2.20
C ALA A 355 5.26 -13.51 3.07
N SER A 356 5.31 -13.33 4.38
CA SER A 356 4.69 -14.28 5.31
C SER A 356 4.06 -13.54 6.49
N TYR A 357 2.98 -14.13 7.01
CA TYR A 357 2.24 -13.60 8.14
C TYR A 357 2.12 -14.65 9.25
N GLY A 358 1.86 -14.19 10.48
CA GLY A 358 1.73 -15.07 11.62
C GLY A 358 0.97 -14.40 12.76
N PRO A 359 0.65 -15.14 13.85
CA PRO A 359 -0.12 -14.61 14.98
C PRO A 359 0.46 -13.33 15.58
N GLN A 360 1.79 -13.18 15.53
CA GLN A 360 2.52 -11.99 16.01
C GLN A 360 3.19 -11.21 14.88
N LYS A 361 3.02 -11.63 13.62
CA LYS A 361 3.65 -11.00 12.43
C LYS A 361 2.60 -10.39 11.53
N ARG A 362 2.54 -9.06 11.50
CA ARG A 362 1.57 -8.26 10.71
C ARG A 362 2.20 -7.56 9.50
N LEU A 363 3.51 -7.62 9.36
CA LEU A 363 4.26 -7.17 8.17
C LEU A 363 4.66 -8.37 7.32
N GLY A 364 4.34 -8.33 6.03
CA GLY A 364 4.59 -9.43 5.11
C GLY A 364 6.08 -9.64 4.81
N SER A 365 6.79 -8.56 4.47
CA SER A 365 8.22 -8.56 4.17
C SER A 365 8.86 -7.23 4.55
N ASP A 366 10.14 -7.28 4.95
CA ASP A 366 10.98 -6.11 5.27
C ASP A 366 12.14 -5.93 4.28
N LEU A 367 12.16 -6.73 3.22
CA LEU A 367 13.19 -6.67 2.17
C LEU A 367 12.94 -5.51 1.22
N THR A 368 13.93 -4.64 1.03
CA THR A 368 13.85 -3.53 0.09
C THR A 368 14.82 -3.71 -1.08
N ARG A 369 14.48 -3.10 -2.22
CA ARG A 369 15.33 -3.00 -3.41
C ARG A 369 15.35 -1.56 -3.89
N LEU A 370 16.36 -1.20 -4.68
CA LEU A 370 16.46 0.10 -5.32
C LEU A 370 16.22 -0.01 -6.82
N SER A 371 15.48 0.95 -7.31
CA SER A 371 15.33 1.25 -8.73
C SER A 371 15.87 2.66 -8.99
N GLN A 372 16.28 2.92 -10.23
CA GLN A 372 16.73 4.24 -10.67
C GLN A 372 16.08 4.59 -12.01
N ILE A 373 15.74 5.85 -12.21
CA ILE A 373 15.32 6.31 -13.53
C ILE A 373 16.56 6.45 -14.41
N ILE A 374 16.61 5.64 -15.46
CA ILE A 374 17.67 5.62 -16.47
C ILE A 374 17.02 5.67 -17.84
N ASP A 375 17.36 6.68 -18.64
CA ASP A 375 16.76 6.92 -19.96
C ASP A 375 15.22 6.95 -19.93
N GLY A 376 14.66 7.63 -18.93
CA GLY A 376 13.23 7.84 -18.79
C GLY A 376 12.43 6.59 -18.37
N LYS A 377 13.09 5.56 -17.81
CA LYS A 377 12.44 4.36 -17.28
C LYS A 377 13.04 3.94 -15.96
N TRP A 378 12.21 3.38 -15.08
CA TRP A 378 12.66 2.72 -13.87
C TRP A 378 13.39 1.42 -14.20
N LYS A 379 14.63 1.29 -13.70
CA LYS A 379 15.44 0.08 -13.83
C LYS A 379 15.90 -0.38 -12.45
N VAL A 380 15.80 -1.66 -12.17
CA VAL A 380 16.30 -2.25 -10.92
C VAL A 380 17.83 -2.12 -10.88
N VAL A 381 18.36 -1.56 -9.79
CA VAL A 381 19.81 -1.29 -9.64
C VAL A 381 20.41 -1.94 -8.39
N SER A 382 19.65 -2.73 -7.65
CA SER A 382 20.18 -3.50 -6.51
C SER A 382 19.51 -4.86 -6.39
N ASP A 383 20.19 -5.78 -5.72
CA ASP A 383 19.55 -6.92 -5.10
C ASP A 383 18.73 -6.49 -3.88
N TYR A 384 17.98 -7.42 -3.27
CA TYR A 384 17.29 -7.16 -2.02
C TYR A 384 18.28 -6.82 -0.91
N ILE A 385 18.04 -5.72 -0.23
CA ILE A 385 18.79 -5.26 0.93
C ILE A 385 18.01 -5.75 2.16
N GLN A 386 18.70 -6.50 2.99
CA GLN A 386 18.13 -7.02 4.23
C GLN A 386 18.31 -6.01 5.38
N PRO A 387 17.41 -6.01 6.37
CA PRO A 387 17.52 -5.22 7.60
C PRO A 387 18.78 -5.46 8.41
#